data_c096df2498e185abbf997b035b66414e
#
_entry.id   c096df2498e185abbf997b035b66414e
#
_cell.length_a   1.000
_cell.length_b   1.000
_cell.length_c   1.000
_cell.angle_alpha   90.00
_cell.angle_beta   90.00
_cell.angle_gamma   90.00
#
_symmetry.space_group_name_H-M   'P 1'
#
loop_
_entity.id
_entity.type
_entity.pdbx_description
1 polymer ?
#
loop_
_entity_poly.entity_id
_entity_poly.type
_entity_poly.pdbx_seq_one_letter_code
_entity_poly.pdbx_strand_id
1 'polypeptide(L)'
;MKKVLYFAALLFAITLTSCEKEDMGGTATESLAGQWYVQGNVVENGQVIEDPYGIGRFIILTYNTSANNANEIFIDDIENFWNFKVKATADANGLTFSASSAQNQRGDDITVNVTTGKIIKNGGTQNNGSPADYITMDIEYSDDPGTIYRLEGVRYSGLAEND
;
A
#
# COMPACT_ATOMS: atom_id res chain seq x y z
N MET A 1 1.57 62.34 9.36
CA MET A 1 1.83 61.08 10.14
C MET A 1 0.63 60.10 10.03
N LYS A 2 -0.61 60.49 10.28
CA LYS A 2 -1.78 59.58 10.22
C LYS A 2 -1.98 58.87 8.84
N LYS A 3 -1.74 59.58 7.72
CA LYS A 3 -1.91 59.01 6.35
C LYS A 3 -0.88 57.95 6.01
N VAL A 4 0.34 58.03 6.56
CA VAL A 4 1.40 57.02 6.36
C VAL A 4 1.08 55.73 7.14
N LEU A 5 0.44 55.89 8.32
CA LEU A 5 0.02 54.75 9.14
C LEU A 5 -1.06 53.88 8.45
N TYR A 6 -2.00 54.56 7.77
CA TYR A 6 -3.06 53.86 7.00
C TYR A 6 -2.50 53.12 5.77
N PHE A 7 -1.47 53.68 5.11
CA PHE A 7 -0.82 53.03 3.98
C PHE A 7 -0.01 51.81 4.42
N ALA A 8 0.67 51.89 5.56
CA ALA A 8 1.40 50.76 6.14
C ALA A 8 0.46 49.65 6.60
N ALA A 9 -0.69 49.97 7.19
CA ALA A 9 -1.70 49.01 7.60
C ALA A 9 -2.37 48.31 6.40
N LEU A 10 -2.59 49.03 5.27
CA LEU A 10 -3.14 48.47 4.04
C LEU A 10 -2.14 47.53 3.36
N LEU A 11 -0.85 47.84 3.36
CA LEU A 11 0.19 46.94 2.82
C LEU A 11 0.31 45.65 3.65
N PHE A 12 0.14 45.73 4.96
CA PHE A 12 0.20 44.56 5.84
C PHE A 12 -1.01 43.61 5.68
N ALA A 13 -2.19 44.15 5.33
CA ALA A 13 -3.41 43.38 5.08
C ALA A 13 -3.34 42.54 3.79
N ILE A 14 -2.53 42.95 2.80
CA ILE A 14 -2.40 42.25 1.52
C ILE A 14 -1.47 41.02 1.63
N THR A 15 -0.58 40.97 2.62
CA THR A 15 0.37 39.87 2.80
C THR A 15 -0.22 38.65 3.52
N LEU A 16 -1.48 38.70 3.97
CA LEU A 16 -2.16 37.62 4.66
C LEU A 16 -3.01 36.72 3.76
N THR A 17 -3.11 37.05 2.47
CA THR A 17 -3.75 36.16 1.48
C THR A 17 -2.72 35.21 0.90
N SER A 18 -2.18 34.34 1.72
CA SER A 18 -1.25 33.36 1.22
C SER A 18 -1.58 31.97 1.70
N CYS A 19 -1.49 31.09 0.75
CA CYS A 19 -1.60 29.65 0.82
C CYS A 19 -3.03 29.15 1.01
N GLU A 20 -3.85 29.29 -0.02
CA GLU A 20 -4.66 28.13 -0.39
C GLU A 20 -3.68 26.99 -0.58
N LYS A 21 -3.75 25.97 0.29
CA LYS A 21 -3.17 24.68 -0.02
C LYS A 21 -3.81 24.24 -1.34
N GLU A 22 -3.06 24.33 -2.45
CA GLU A 22 -3.45 23.59 -3.63
C GLU A 22 -3.55 22.14 -3.17
N ASP A 23 -4.74 21.55 -3.30
CA ASP A 23 -4.91 20.11 -3.16
C ASP A 23 -3.99 19.48 -4.18
N MET A 24 -2.84 19.00 -3.73
CA MET A 24 -1.96 18.19 -4.56
C MET A 24 -2.75 16.93 -4.85
N GLY A 25 -3.34 16.89 -6.06
CA GLY A 25 -4.12 15.75 -6.49
C GLY A 25 -3.33 14.47 -6.33
N GLY A 26 -3.84 13.55 -5.51
CA GLY A 26 -3.28 12.23 -5.32
C GLY A 26 -3.42 11.37 -6.59
N THR A 27 -2.82 10.18 -6.57
CA THR A 27 -3.05 9.21 -7.64
C THR A 27 -4.45 8.62 -7.53
N ALA A 28 -4.99 8.11 -8.64
CA ALA A 28 -6.34 7.55 -8.69
C ALA A 28 -6.57 6.37 -7.72
N THR A 29 -5.49 5.71 -7.30
CA THR A 29 -5.50 4.57 -6.36
C THR A 29 -4.75 4.90 -5.06
N GLU A 30 -4.63 6.16 -4.68
CA GLU A 30 -3.91 6.61 -3.48
C GLU A 30 -4.38 5.88 -2.21
N SER A 31 -5.68 5.63 -2.08
CA SER A 31 -6.25 4.91 -0.92
C SER A 31 -5.75 3.47 -0.77
N LEU A 32 -5.27 2.87 -1.86
CA LEU A 32 -4.70 1.52 -1.92
C LEU A 32 -3.17 1.53 -1.92
N ALA A 33 -2.54 2.68 -2.16
CA ALA A 33 -1.09 2.80 -2.23
C ALA A 33 -0.46 2.77 -0.85
N GLY A 34 0.67 2.09 -0.72
CA GLY A 34 1.41 2.04 0.54
C GLY A 34 2.63 1.16 0.49
N GLN A 35 3.44 1.33 1.52
CA GLN A 35 4.49 0.44 1.92
C GLN A 35 3.99 -0.35 3.14
N TRP A 36 4.10 -1.66 3.10
CA TRP A 36 3.50 -2.56 4.07
C TRP A 36 4.56 -3.48 4.66
N TYR A 37 4.55 -3.64 5.96
CA TYR A 37 5.41 -4.56 6.69
C TYR A 37 4.60 -5.82 6.99
N VAL A 38 4.81 -6.85 6.19
CA VAL A 38 3.98 -8.05 6.16
C VAL A 38 4.75 -9.30 6.59
N GLN A 39 4.01 -10.33 6.96
CA GLN A 39 4.50 -11.68 7.16
C GLN A 39 3.91 -12.60 6.10
N GLY A 40 4.72 -13.57 5.64
CA GLY A 40 4.29 -14.60 4.70
C GLY A 40 3.86 -15.86 5.45
N ASN A 41 2.58 -16.20 5.36
CA ASN A 41 1.97 -17.36 5.98
C ASN A 41 1.53 -18.36 4.90
N VAL A 42 1.32 -19.63 5.25
CA VAL A 42 0.71 -20.63 4.36
C VAL A 42 -0.70 -20.95 4.84
N VAL A 43 -1.63 -21.10 3.91
CA VAL A 43 -3.02 -21.49 4.22
C VAL A 43 -3.22 -22.95 3.82
N GLU A 44 -3.36 -23.84 4.80
CA GLU A 44 -3.63 -25.26 4.60
C GLU A 44 -4.97 -25.66 5.24
N ASN A 45 -5.85 -26.30 4.47
CA ASN A 45 -7.17 -26.75 4.97
C ASN A 45 -7.99 -25.64 5.67
N GLY A 46 -7.82 -24.39 5.22
CA GLY A 46 -8.48 -23.22 5.79
C GLY A 46 -7.85 -22.69 7.09
N GLN A 47 -6.71 -23.26 7.50
CA GLN A 47 -5.95 -22.77 8.67
C GLN A 47 -4.70 -22.03 8.21
N VAL A 48 -4.34 -20.97 8.94
CA VAL A 48 -3.13 -20.20 8.69
C VAL A 48 -1.99 -20.79 9.50
N ILE A 49 -0.90 -21.15 8.82
CA ILE A 49 0.36 -21.56 9.42
C ILE A 49 1.29 -20.35 9.32
N GLU A 50 1.61 -19.78 10.48
CA GLU A 50 2.39 -18.55 10.54
C GLU A 50 3.87 -18.84 10.24
N ASP A 51 4.43 -18.05 9.32
CA ASP A 51 5.85 -18.02 8.94
C ASP A 51 6.52 -19.40 8.88
N PRO A 52 5.97 -20.39 8.12
CA PRO A 52 6.47 -21.77 8.16
C PRO A 52 7.92 -21.91 7.66
N TYR A 53 8.41 -20.90 6.94
CA TYR A 53 9.78 -20.88 6.38
C TYR A 53 10.75 -20.04 7.19
N GLY A 54 10.30 -19.37 8.27
CA GLY A 54 11.16 -18.54 9.13
C GLY A 54 11.73 -17.31 8.42
N ILE A 55 10.99 -16.74 7.45
CA ILE A 55 11.41 -15.55 6.70
C ILE A 55 11.34 -14.30 7.56
N GLY A 56 10.39 -14.27 8.52
CA GLY A 56 10.08 -13.09 9.30
C GLY A 56 9.26 -12.08 8.51
N ARG A 57 9.22 -10.85 8.98
CA ARG A 57 8.51 -9.75 8.32
C ARG A 57 9.36 -9.13 7.22
N PHE A 58 8.72 -8.72 6.15
CA PHE A 58 9.36 -8.05 5.01
C PHE A 58 8.44 -6.96 4.43
N ILE A 59 9.01 -6.13 3.56
CA ILE A 59 8.28 -5.02 2.94
C ILE A 59 7.74 -5.45 1.60
N ILE A 60 6.47 -5.08 1.34
CA ILE A 60 5.86 -5.07 0.02
C ILE A 60 5.32 -3.68 -0.29
N LEU A 61 5.13 -3.40 -1.56
CA LEU A 61 4.59 -2.14 -2.06
C LEU A 61 3.27 -2.36 -2.78
N THR A 62 2.35 -1.43 -2.59
CA THR A 62 1.21 -1.23 -3.50
C THR A 62 1.25 0.20 -4.02
N TYR A 63 1.10 0.39 -5.33
CA TYR A 63 1.18 1.71 -5.94
C TYR A 63 0.48 1.79 -7.30
N ASN A 64 0.14 3.00 -7.72
CA ASN A 64 -0.51 3.25 -9.00
C ASN A 64 0.33 2.79 -10.19
N THR A 65 -0.33 2.43 -11.28
CA THR A 65 0.33 2.24 -12.56
C THR A 65 0.73 3.57 -13.19
N SER A 66 1.60 3.56 -14.19
CA SER A 66 1.97 4.77 -14.94
C SER A 66 0.79 5.42 -15.67
N ALA A 67 -0.23 4.64 -16.00
CA ALA A 67 -1.47 5.13 -16.61
C ALA A 67 -2.38 5.85 -15.59
N ASN A 68 -2.12 5.69 -14.30
CA ASN A 68 -2.90 6.27 -13.21
C ASN A 68 -4.41 6.00 -13.30
N ASN A 69 -4.78 4.78 -13.72
CA ASN A 69 -6.17 4.35 -13.79
C ASN A 69 -6.70 3.97 -12.40
N ALA A 70 -7.94 4.36 -12.09
CA ALA A 70 -8.57 4.11 -10.79
C ALA A 70 -8.87 2.63 -10.51
N ASN A 71 -8.82 1.77 -11.53
CA ASN A 71 -9.18 0.35 -11.44
C ASN A 71 -7.97 -0.58 -11.54
N GLU A 72 -6.75 -0.08 -11.42
CA GLU A 72 -5.54 -0.91 -11.46
C GLU A 72 -4.45 -0.40 -10.52
N ILE A 73 -3.74 -1.32 -9.88
CA ILE A 73 -2.55 -1.05 -9.07
C ILE A 73 -1.45 -2.06 -9.38
N PHE A 74 -0.23 -1.73 -9.01
CA PHE A 74 0.84 -2.71 -8.86
C PHE A 74 0.90 -3.23 -7.42
N ILE A 75 1.19 -4.54 -7.31
CA ILE A 75 1.63 -5.21 -6.08
C ILE A 75 3.04 -5.69 -6.36
N ASP A 76 3.98 -5.37 -5.49
CA ASP A 76 5.41 -5.56 -5.71
C ASP A 76 6.08 -5.97 -4.39
N ASP A 77 6.69 -7.14 -4.34
CA ASP A 77 7.39 -7.64 -3.16
C ASP A 77 8.84 -7.14 -3.06
N ILE A 78 9.28 -6.36 -4.03
CA ILE A 78 10.64 -5.80 -4.13
C ILE A 78 11.76 -6.82 -3.84
N GLU A 79 11.58 -8.05 -4.36
CA GLU A 79 12.50 -9.18 -4.23
C GLU A 79 12.62 -9.76 -2.80
N ASN A 80 11.65 -9.48 -1.92
CA ASN A 80 11.73 -9.91 -0.54
C ASN A 80 11.11 -11.29 -0.26
N PHE A 81 10.26 -11.80 -1.16
CA PHE A 81 9.54 -13.07 -0.95
C PHE A 81 9.63 -14.01 -2.16
N TRP A 82 8.96 -13.70 -3.28
CA TRP A 82 8.91 -14.53 -4.49
C TRP A 82 9.44 -13.82 -5.72
N ASN A 83 10.02 -12.66 -5.55
CA ASN A 83 10.50 -11.78 -6.63
C ASN A 83 9.39 -11.48 -7.66
N PHE A 84 8.23 -11.04 -7.18
CA PHE A 84 7.10 -10.75 -8.06
C PHE A 84 6.71 -9.27 -8.07
N LYS A 85 6.24 -8.85 -9.23
CA LYS A 85 5.54 -7.59 -9.45
C LYS A 85 4.39 -7.85 -10.42
N VAL A 86 3.18 -7.61 -10.01
CA VAL A 86 2.00 -7.84 -10.85
C VAL A 86 1.07 -6.65 -10.86
N LYS A 87 0.38 -6.49 -11.98
CA LYS A 87 -0.73 -5.57 -12.10
C LYS A 87 -2.01 -6.25 -11.67
N ALA A 88 -2.70 -5.67 -10.70
CA ALA A 88 -3.97 -6.14 -10.16
C ALA A 88 -5.10 -5.20 -10.53
N THR A 89 -6.31 -5.76 -10.67
CA THR A 89 -7.55 -4.99 -10.71
C THR A 89 -7.82 -4.42 -9.32
N ALA A 90 -8.26 -3.16 -9.24
CA ALA A 90 -8.43 -2.43 -8.01
C ALA A 90 -9.81 -1.79 -7.90
N ASP A 91 -10.34 -1.75 -6.68
CA ASP A 91 -11.47 -0.92 -6.28
C ASP A 91 -11.02 0.01 -5.14
N ALA A 92 -10.70 1.25 -5.49
CA ALA A 92 -10.21 2.24 -4.54
C ALA A 92 -11.26 2.64 -3.48
N ASN A 93 -12.56 2.51 -3.79
CA ASN A 93 -13.64 2.79 -2.84
C ASN A 93 -13.87 1.63 -1.87
N GLY A 94 -13.85 0.39 -2.38
CA GLY A 94 -13.98 -0.83 -1.58
C GLY A 94 -12.70 -1.22 -0.85
N LEU A 95 -11.58 -0.55 -1.13
CA LEU A 95 -10.25 -0.88 -0.62
C LEU A 95 -9.85 -2.34 -0.90
N THR A 96 -10.20 -2.84 -2.08
CA THR A 96 -9.95 -4.23 -2.50
C THR A 96 -9.18 -4.29 -3.81
N PHE A 97 -8.50 -5.42 -4.01
CA PHE A 97 -7.77 -5.69 -5.24
C PHE A 97 -7.65 -7.20 -5.49
N SER A 98 -7.48 -7.58 -6.75
CA SER A 98 -7.32 -8.98 -7.14
C SER A 98 -6.56 -9.10 -8.46
N ALA A 99 -5.97 -10.26 -8.70
CA ALA A 99 -5.35 -10.60 -9.96
C ALA A 99 -5.63 -12.05 -10.32
N SER A 100 -5.84 -12.34 -11.59
CA SER A 100 -6.02 -13.71 -12.09
C SER A 100 -5.01 -13.96 -13.19
N SER A 101 -4.13 -14.93 -12.99
CA SER A 101 -3.05 -15.30 -13.91
C SER A 101 -2.27 -14.06 -14.41
N ALA A 102 -2.02 -13.10 -13.51
CA ALA A 102 -1.31 -11.90 -13.87
C ALA A 102 0.16 -12.22 -14.11
N GLN A 103 0.69 -11.80 -15.27
CA GLN A 103 2.08 -12.03 -15.63
C GLN A 103 3.01 -11.29 -14.67
N ASN A 104 4.00 -11.98 -14.11
CA ASN A 104 5.07 -11.37 -13.35
C ASN A 104 5.89 -10.42 -14.22
N GLN A 105 6.18 -9.22 -13.74
CA GLN A 105 6.93 -8.19 -14.45
C GLN A 105 8.39 -8.08 -13.97
N ARG A 106 8.82 -8.98 -13.08
CA ARG A 106 10.19 -9.02 -12.54
C ARG A 106 11.13 -9.95 -13.31
N GLY A 107 10.66 -10.61 -14.37
CA GLY A 107 11.51 -11.37 -15.30
C GLY A 107 11.37 -12.87 -15.22
N ASP A 108 10.86 -13.46 -14.15
CA ASP A 108 10.51 -14.88 -14.11
C ASP A 108 9.21 -15.11 -14.87
N ASP A 109 9.18 -16.16 -15.69
CA ASP A 109 8.02 -16.49 -16.51
C ASP A 109 6.96 -17.24 -15.68
N ILE A 110 6.50 -16.59 -14.62
CA ILE A 110 5.44 -17.09 -13.75
C ILE A 110 4.22 -16.17 -13.82
N THR A 111 3.06 -16.75 -13.56
CA THR A 111 1.83 -15.99 -13.31
C THR A 111 1.43 -16.05 -11.84
N VAL A 112 0.72 -15.03 -11.41
CA VAL A 112 0.32 -14.86 -10.02
C VAL A 112 -1.18 -14.65 -9.94
N ASN A 113 -1.84 -15.42 -9.09
CA ASN A 113 -3.20 -15.18 -8.66
C ASN A 113 -3.17 -14.44 -7.32
N VAL A 114 -3.95 -13.37 -7.21
CA VAL A 114 -4.17 -12.65 -5.94
C VAL A 114 -5.65 -12.68 -5.67
N THR A 115 -6.03 -13.30 -4.57
CA THR A 115 -7.41 -13.37 -4.10
C THR A 115 -7.55 -12.67 -2.76
N THR A 116 -8.76 -12.26 -2.40
CA THR A 116 -9.07 -11.63 -1.11
C THR A 116 -8.23 -10.40 -0.75
N GLY A 117 -7.58 -9.76 -1.74
CA GLY A 117 -6.76 -8.58 -1.53
C GLY A 117 -7.56 -7.42 -0.93
N LYS A 118 -7.14 -6.92 0.25
CA LYS A 118 -7.91 -5.93 1.00
C LYS A 118 -7.04 -5.08 1.89
N ILE A 119 -7.41 -3.79 2.01
CA ILE A 119 -6.88 -2.89 3.03
C ILE A 119 -7.98 -2.59 4.04
N ILE A 120 -7.65 -2.68 5.32
CA ILE A 120 -8.55 -2.40 6.43
C ILE A 120 -8.00 -1.18 7.17
N LYS A 121 -8.74 -0.07 7.09
CA LYS A 121 -8.36 1.18 7.78
C LYS A 121 -8.32 0.97 9.29
N ASN A 122 -7.19 1.34 9.91
CA ASN A 122 -6.93 1.12 11.34
C ASN A 122 -7.16 -0.33 11.79
N GLY A 123 -6.98 -1.30 10.88
CA GLY A 123 -7.23 -2.72 11.15
C GLY A 123 -6.11 -3.44 11.88
N GLY A 124 -4.97 -2.78 12.07
CA GLY A 124 -3.82 -3.32 12.75
C GLY A 124 -3.24 -2.38 13.80
N THR A 125 -2.19 -2.83 14.45
CA THR A 125 -1.50 -2.08 15.50
C THR A 125 0.01 -2.18 15.28
N GLN A 126 0.71 -1.06 15.37
CA GLN A 126 2.16 -0.97 15.35
C GLN A 126 2.75 -1.56 16.65
N ASN A 127 4.04 -1.91 16.64
CA ASN A 127 4.72 -2.42 17.84
C ASN A 127 4.66 -1.44 19.03
N ASN A 128 4.64 -0.13 18.75
CA ASN A 128 4.50 0.91 19.77
C ASN A 128 3.04 1.12 20.26
N GLY A 129 2.07 0.33 19.77
CA GLY A 129 0.67 0.38 20.16
C GLY A 129 -0.20 1.35 19.36
N SER A 130 0.35 2.11 18.41
CA SER A 130 -0.46 3.02 17.56
C SER A 130 -1.29 2.24 16.54
N PRO A 131 -2.53 2.70 16.23
CA PRO A 131 -3.33 2.09 15.17
C PRO A 131 -2.69 2.32 13.81
N ALA A 132 -2.81 1.32 12.93
CA ALA A 132 -2.31 1.38 11.56
C ALA A 132 -3.29 0.72 10.60
N ASP A 133 -3.23 1.12 9.33
CA ASP A 133 -3.91 0.39 8.27
C ASP A 133 -3.30 -1.02 8.16
N TYR A 134 -4.13 -1.99 7.83
CA TYR A 134 -3.75 -3.38 7.69
C TYR A 134 -4.01 -3.85 6.26
N ILE A 135 -3.10 -4.63 5.70
CA ILE A 135 -3.26 -5.29 4.41
C ILE A 135 -3.32 -6.80 4.60
N THR A 136 -4.14 -7.47 3.80
CA THR A 136 -4.16 -8.92 3.69
C THR A 136 -4.46 -9.33 2.26
N MET A 137 -3.83 -10.41 1.78
CA MET A 137 -4.10 -11.01 0.48
C MET A 137 -3.66 -12.47 0.47
N ASP A 138 -4.39 -13.31 -0.26
CA ASP A 138 -4.01 -14.67 -0.56
C ASP A 138 -3.41 -14.72 -1.97
N ILE A 139 -2.25 -15.33 -2.10
CA ILE A 139 -1.47 -15.41 -3.34
C ILE A 139 -1.17 -16.86 -3.67
N GLU A 140 -1.29 -17.20 -4.96
CA GLU A 140 -0.84 -18.48 -5.53
C GLU A 140 0.08 -18.18 -6.72
N TYR A 141 1.21 -18.88 -6.77
CA TYR A 141 2.20 -18.76 -7.85
C TYR A 141 2.11 -19.96 -8.78
N SER A 142 2.26 -19.75 -10.10
CA SER A 142 2.14 -20.83 -11.09
C SER A 142 3.26 -21.87 -11.03
N ASP A 143 4.40 -21.55 -10.42
CA ASP A 143 5.52 -22.46 -10.18
C ASP A 143 5.40 -23.25 -8.87
N ASP A 144 4.43 -22.88 -8.01
CA ASP A 144 4.06 -23.64 -6.81
C ASP A 144 2.53 -23.80 -6.71
N PRO A 145 1.92 -24.53 -7.64
CA PRO A 145 0.48 -24.62 -7.75
C PRO A 145 -0.15 -25.38 -6.58
N GLY A 146 -1.25 -24.84 -6.06
CA GLY A 146 -2.00 -25.42 -4.94
C GLY A 146 -1.53 -24.95 -3.56
N THR A 147 -0.43 -24.24 -3.47
CA THR A 147 0.00 -23.58 -2.22
C THR A 147 -0.55 -22.15 -2.17
N ILE A 148 -1.31 -21.85 -1.15
CA ILE A 148 -1.83 -20.51 -0.91
C ILE A 148 -0.98 -19.82 0.15
N TYR A 149 -0.37 -18.73 -0.25
CA TYR A 149 0.39 -17.85 0.62
C TYR A 149 -0.46 -16.69 1.06
N ARG A 150 -0.60 -16.45 2.35
CA ARG A 150 -1.23 -15.26 2.89
C ARG A 150 -0.17 -14.25 3.28
N LEU A 151 -0.14 -13.13 2.58
CA LEU A 151 0.65 -11.98 2.99
C LEU A 151 -0.25 -11.03 3.78
N GLU A 152 0.14 -10.74 5.01
CA GLU A 152 -0.65 -9.87 5.87
C GLU A 152 0.21 -9.07 6.84
N GLY A 153 -0.19 -7.84 7.14
CA GLY A 153 0.57 -6.96 8.01
C GLY A 153 0.08 -5.52 8.02
N VAL A 154 0.86 -4.65 8.61
CA VAL A 154 0.50 -3.26 8.83
C VAL A 154 1.23 -2.32 7.87
N ARG A 155 0.68 -1.11 7.70
CA ARG A 155 1.36 -0.04 6.97
C ARG A 155 2.70 0.24 7.63
N TYR A 156 3.77 0.22 6.84
CA TYR A 156 5.13 0.51 7.33
C TYR A 156 5.21 1.95 7.83
N SER A 157 5.70 2.12 9.04
CA SER A 157 5.76 3.45 9.68
C SER A 157 7.06 4.21 9.39
N GLY A 158 8.13 3.50 9.02
CA GLY A 158 9.48 4.05 8.91
C GLY A 158 10.15 4.36 10.24
N LEU A 159 9.56 3.90 11.34
CA LEU A 159 10.10 4.10 12.70
C LEU A 159 10.70 2.78 13.19
N ALA A 160 11.97 2.79 13.59
CA ALA A 160 12.70 1.60 14.06
C ALA A 160 12.04 0.90 15.27
N GLU A 161 11.23 1.62 16.04
CA GLU A 161 10.47 1.06 17.17
C GLU A 161 9.32 0.15 16.75
N ASN A 162 8.97 0.17 15.46
CA ASN A 162 7.85 -0.60 14.86
C ASN A 162 8.34 -1.74 13.95
N ASP A 163 9.65 -1.90 13.78
CA ASP A 163 10.28 -2.92 12.92
C ASP A 163 10.52 -4.24 13.67
#